data_a48adb8db42b3dd49c6e9638328bfcc8
#
_entry.id   a48adb8db42b3dd49c6e9638328bfcc8
#
_cell.length_a   1.000
_cell.length_b   1.000
_cell.length_c   1.000
_cell.angle_alpha   90.00
_cell.angle_beta   90.00
_cell.angle_gamma   90.00
#
_symmetry.space_group_name_H-M   'P 1'
#
loop_
_entity.id
_entity.type
_entity.pdbx_description
1 polymer ?
#
loop_
_entity_poly.entity_id
_entity_poly.type
_entity_poly.pdbx_seq_one_letter_code
_entity_poly.pdbx_strand_id
1 'polypeptide(L)'
;MEPWPAVAWVLLLSLIADWLKAVHLREFTVQDIIYLHPSTTPYPGGFKCFTCENASDNYECNRWAPDVYCPRATRYCFTRHKMDSSGESISVTKRCVALEDCLSTGCTQPNHEGHEVCTSCCEGNICNLPLPRNETEAIFATTSPLNKTIQHFHSSSLVLTCISIMLLMLV
;
A
#
# COMPACT_ATOMS: atom_id res chain seq x y z
N MET A 1 18.28 -47.02 -17.90
CA MET A 1 18.66 -45.90 -17.01
C MET A 1 17.44 -45.03 -16.88
N GLU A 2 16.78 -45.09 -15.72
CA GLU A 2 15.47 -44.41 -15.52
C GLU A 2 15.64 -42.92 -15.32
N PRO A 3 14.93 -42.07 -16.07
CA PRO A 3 15.01 -40.59 -15.96
C PRO A 3 14.29 -40.01 -14.72
N TRP A 4 13.74 -40.86 -13.87
CA TRP A 4 12.94 -40.51 -12.70
C TRP A 4 13.58 -39.55 -11.69
N PRO A 5 14.87 -39.69 -11.30
CA PRO A 5 15.44 -38.79 -10.32
C PRO A 5 15.61 -37.36 -10.83
N ALA A 6 15.90 -37.18 -12.12
CA ALA A 6 16.05 -35.82 -12.67
C ALA A 6 14.73 -35.05 -12.76
N VAL A 7 13.65 -35.72 -13.15
CA VAL A 7 12.31 -35.11 -13.20
C VAL A 7 11.81 -34.73 -11.79
N ALA A 8 12.04 -35.62 -10.81
CA ALA A 8 11.67 -35.34 -9.42
C ALA A 8 12.41 -34.10 -8.85
N TRP A 9 13.71 -33.98 -9.18
CA TRP A 9 14.49 -32.79 -8.76
C TRP A 9 14.02 -31.50 -9.41
N VAL A 10 13.67 -31.50 -10.70
CA VAL A 10 13.15 -30.34 -11.41
C VAL A 10 11.81 -29.91 -10.80
N LEU A 11 10.91 -30.84 -10.50
CA LEU A 11 9.63 -30.54 -9.85
C LEU A 11 9.83 -30.00 -8.44
N LEU A 12 10.74 -30.55 -7.67
CA LEU A 12 11.03 -30.08 -6.31
C LEU A 12 11.59 -28.64 -6.33
N LEU A 13 12.52 -28.36 -7.24
CA LEU A 13 13.09 -27.03 -7.39
C LEU A 13 12.08 -26.00 -7.86
N SER A 14 11.14 -26.37 -8.75
CA SER A 14 10.06 -25.47 -9.16
C SER A 14 9.11 -25.16 -8.02
N LEU A 15 8.73 -26.15 -7.22
CA LEU A 15 7.88 -25.96 -6.03
C LEU A 15 8.55 -25.07 -4.98
N ILE A 16 9.86 -25.26 -4.75
CA ILE A 16 10.63 -24.41 -3.84
C ILE A 16 10.72 -22.98 -4.36
N ALA A 17 10.95 -22.80 -5.67
CA ALA A 17 11.00 -21.47 -6.29
C ALA A 17 9.68 -20.73 -6.20
N ASP A 18 8.55 -21.42 -6.38
CA ASP A 18 7.22 -20.83 -6.24
C ASP A 18 6.88 -20.54 -4.77
N TRP A 19 7.34 -21.37 -3.86
CA TRP A 19 7.19 -21.15 -2.41
C TRP A 19 8.01 -19.92 -1.96
N LEU A 20 9.24 -19.78 -2.45
CA LEU A 20 10.10 -18.63 -2.16
C LEU A 20 9.51 -17.33 -2.71
N LYS A 21 8.89 -17.35 -3.90
CA LYS A 21 8.16 -16.18 -4.43
C LYS A 21 6.96 -15.82 -3.56
N ALA A 22 6.19 -16.82 -3.10
CA ALA A 22 5.04 -16.57 -2.24
C ALA A 22 5.43 -16.00 -0.87
N VAL A 23 6.59 -16.39 -0.34
CA VAL A 23 7.12 -15.86 0.93
C VAL A 23 7.68 -14.44 0.77
N HIS A 24 8.24 -14.11 -0.40
CA HIS A 24 8.87 -12.80 -0.64
C HIS A 24 7.87 -11.67 -0.95
N LEU A 25 6.61 -12.02 -1.27
CA LEU A 25 5.55 -11.07 -1.63
C LEU A 25 4.62 -10.69 -0.47
N ARG A 26 4.98 -11.01 0.77
CA ARG A 26 4.19 -10.56 1.91
C ARG A 26 4.58 -9.12 2.26
N GLU A 27 4.08 -8.17 1.48
CA GLU A 27 4.08 -6.78 1.91
C GLU A 27 3.25 -6.65 3.19
N PHE A 28 3.81 -5.98 4.18
CA PHE A 28 3.08 -5.61 5.39
C PHE A 28 1.90 -4.74 4.97
N THR A 29 0.71 -5.23 5.21
CA THR A 29 -0.50 -4.45 4.98
C THR A 29 -0.71 -3.47 6.14
N VAL A 30 -1.48 -2.41 5.88
CA VAL A 30 -1.89 -1.46 6.94
C VAL A 30 -2.62 -2.19 8.07
N GLN A 31 -3.33 -3.29 7.77
CA GLN A 31 -3.96 -4.13 8.78
C GLN A 31 -2.95 -4.84 9.67
N ASP A 32 -1.81 -5.27 9.14
CA ASP A 32 -0.74 -5.87 9.95
C ASP A 32 -0.15 -4.84 10.93
N ILE A 33 -0.01 -3.58 10.49
CA ILE A 33 0.46 -2.49 11.36
C ILE A 33 -0.56 -2.20 12.48
N ILE A 34 -1.85 -2.17 12.16
CA ILE A 34 -2.92 -1.94 13.15
C ILE A 34 -2.99 -3.09 14.14
N TYR A 35 -2.78 -4.33 13.69
CA TYR A 35 -2.83 -5.52 14.53
C TYR A 35 -1.59 -5.64 15.44
N LEU A 36 -0.42 -5.25 14.94
CA LEU A 36 0.84 -5.28 15.71
C LEU A 36 0.90 -4.18 16.78
N HIS A 37 0.11 -3.12 16.66
CA HIS A 37 0.01 -2.03 17.62
C HIS A 37 -1.43 -1.86 18.16
N PRO A 38 -1.97 -2.84 18.90
CA PRO A 38 -3.27 -2.69 19.56
C PRO A 38 -3.12 -1.72 20.73
N SER A 39 -3.00 -0.43 20.43
CA SER A 39 -2.98 0.59 21.46
C SER A 39 -4.40 1.00 21.80
N THR A 40 -4.71 1.05 23.07
CA THR A 40 -5.92 1.73 23.56
C THR A 40 -5.89 3.17 23.05
N THR A 41 -6.92 3.58 22.32
CA THR A 41 -7.01 4.95 21.84
C THR A 41 -7.00 5.91 23.02
N PRO A 42 -6.20 6.99 23.00
CA PRO A 42 -6.09 7.91 24.13
C PRO A 42 -7.38 8.71 24.36
N TYR A 43 -8.32 8.69 23.41
CA TYR A 43 -9.62 9.32 23.47
C TYR A 43 -10.59 8.65 22.47
N PRO A 44 -11.91 8.73 22.69
CA PRO A 44 -12.90 8.19 21.74
C PRO A 44 -12.73 8.79 20.35
N GLY A 45 -12.66 7.93 19.31
CA GLY A 45 -12.45 8.34 17.93
C GLY A 45 -11.01 8.72 17.59
N GLY A 46 -10.04 8.41 18.45
CA GLY A 46 -8.61 8.62 18.16
C GLY A 46 -8.16 7.77 16.96
N PHE A 47 -7.40 8.38 16.05
CA PHE A 47 -6.86 7.76 14.86
C PHE A 47 -5.41 8.19 14.63
N LYS A 48 -4.73 7.52 13.73
CA LYS A 48 -3.34 7.81 13.34
C LYS A 48 -3.26 8.07 11.86
N CYS A 49 -2.29 8.87 11.44
CA CYS A 49 -1.88 9.06 10.06
C CYS A 49 -0.39 8.78 9.93
N PHE A 50 0.09 8.44 8.75
CA PHE A 50 1.49 8.68 8.44
C PHE A 50 1.77 10.18 8.47
N THR A 51 2.91 10.56 9.05
CA THR A 51 3.31 11.96 9.18
C THR A 51 4.77 12.12 8.77
N CYS A 52 5.05 13.06 7.90
CA CYS A 52 6.38 13.47 7.49
C CYS A 52 6.34 14.88 6.94
N GLU A 53 7.47 15.54 6.92
CA GLU A 53 7.62 16.86 6.35
C GLU A 53 8.73 16.85 5.31
N ASN A 54 8.40 17.17 4.04
CA ASN A 54 9.33 17.25 2.93
C ASN A 54 10.24 16.01 2.76
N ALA A 55 9.71 14.80 2.97
CA ALA A 55 10.44 13.56 2.68
C ALA A 55 10.71 13.46 1.17
N SER A 56 11.82 12.84 0.77
CA SER A 56 12.20 12.70 -0.65
C SER A 56 11.19 11.86 -1.43
N ASP A 57 10.58 10.88 -0.78
CA ASP A 57 9.65 9.96 -1.40
C ASP A 57 8.71 9.31 -0.37
N ASN A 58 7.83 8.43 -0.84
CA ASN A 58 6.87 7.73 0.01
C ASN A 58 7.52 6.73 0.97
N TYR A 59 8.62 6.12 0.58
CA TYR A 59 9.33 5.16 1.44
C TYR A 59 9.93 5.88 2.65
N GLU A 60 10.64 6.99 2.43
CA GLU A 60 11.20 7.80 3.51
C GLU A 60 10.10 8.39 4.42
N CYS A 61 8.98 8.80 3.84
CA CYS A 61 7.84 9.31 4.59
C CYS A 61 7.16 8.24 5.46
N ASN A 62 7.01 7.02 4.94
CA ASN A 62 6.30 5.92 5.62
C ASN A 62 7.24 4.97 6.37
N ARG A 63 8.52 5.24 6.37
CA ARG A 63 9.58 4.43 6.96
C ARG A 63 9.35 4.10 8.42
N TRP A 64 8.73 5.01 9.15
CA TRP A 64 8.34 4.82 10.53
C TRP A 64 6.82 4.58 10.59
N ALA A 65 6.43 3.45 11.19
CA ALA A 65 5.02 3.19 11.42
C ALA A 65 4.41 4.29 12.30
N PRO A 66 3.14 4.72 12.06
CA PRO A 66 2.50 5.74 12.87
C PRO A 66 2.36 5.27 14.33
N ASP A 67 3.14 5.84 15.23
CA ASP A 67 3.17 5.51 16.65
C ASP A 67 2.38 6.52 17.51
N VAL A 68 2.13 7.70 16.97
CA VAL A 68 1.47 8.80 17.66
C VAL A 68 0.06 9.03 17.12
N TYR A 69 -0.89 9.24 18.03
CA TYR A 69 -2.26 9.61 17.67
C TYR A 69 -2.34 11.06 17.21
N CYS A 70 -3.20 11.30 16.22
CA CYS A 70 -3.50 12.63 15.74
C CYS A 70 -4.12 13.50 16.87
N PRO A 71 -3.88 14.82 16.87
CA PRO A 71 -4.52 15.74 17.81
C PRO A 71 -6.05 15.70 17.74
N ARG A 72 -6.74 15.95 18.87
CA ARG A 72 -8.21 15.88 18.96
C ARG A 72 -8.95 16.81 17.99
N ALA A 73 -8.32 17.93 17.62
CA ALA A 73 -8.91 18.90 16.68
C ALA A 73 -8.82 18.45 15.22
N THR A 74 -8.12 17.36 14.92
CA THR A 74 -7.96 16.83 13.58
C THR A 74 -8.81 15.59 13.37
N ARG A 75 -9.27 15.35 12.13
CA ARG A 75 -10.12 14.22 11.77
C ARG A 75 -9.69 13.51 10.48
N TYR A 76 -8.73 14.10 9.76
CA TYR A 76 -8.33 13.65 8.44
C TYR A 76 -6.83 13.50 8.35
N CYS A 77 -6.41 12.59 7.47
CA CYS A 77 -5.03 12.43 7.06
C CYS A 77 -4.83 13.14 5.72
N PHE A 78 -3.89 14.07 5.69
CA PHE A 78 -3.52 14.88 4.53
C PHE A 78 -2.26 14.31 3.89
N THR A 79 -2.21 14.31 2.55
CA THR A 79 -1.02 13.99 1.77
C THR A 79 -0.83 15.04 0.69
N ARG A 80 0.38 15.59 0.61
CA ARG A 80 0.82 16.45 -0.47
C ARG A 80 2.04 15.83 -1.14
N HIS A 81 1.94 15.58 -2.44
CA HIS A 81 2.98 14.98 -3.26
C HIS A 81 3.40 15.96 -4.35
N LYS A 82 4.66 16.38 -4.33
CA LYS A 82 5.28 17.20 -5.38
C LYS A 82 6.10 16.28 -6.26
N MET A 83 5.86 16.32 -7.56
CA MET A 83 6.51 15.54 -8.60
C MET A 83 7.20 16.44 -9.62
N ASP A 84 8.22 15.91 -10.27
CA ASP A 84 8.79 16.52 -11.46
C ASP A 84 8.00 16.18 -12.73
N SER A 85 8.45 16.65 -13.88
CA SER A 85 7.82 16.41 -15.18
C SER A 85 7.83 14.94 -15.62
N SER A 86 8.64 14.10 -15.01
CA SER A 86 8.69 12.64 -15.25
C SER A 86 7.77 11.85 -14.34
N GLY A 87 7.13 12.51 -13.34
CA GLY A 87 6.31 11.89 -12.32
C GLY A 87 7.08 11.33 -11.12
N GLU A 88 8.40 11.61 -11.05
CA GLU A 88 9.22 11.22 -9.90
C GLU A 88 9.00 12.16 -8.71
N SER A 89 9.07 11.60 -7.51
CA SER A 89 8.85 12.36 -6.27
C SER A 89 9.96 13.37 -6.03
N ILE A 90 9.60 14.62 -5.81
CA ILE A 90 10.49 15.67 -5.32
C ILE A 90 10.36 15.84 -3.82
N SER A 91 9.11 15.88 -3.33
CA SER A 91 8.84 15.94 -1.91
C SER A 91 7.47 15.39 -1.55
N VAL A 92 7.39 14.78 -0.38
CA VAL A 92 6.17 14.23 0.23
C VAL A 92 5.99 14.85 1.59
N THR A 93 4.78 15.37 1.85
CA THR A 93 4.37 15.85 3.17
C THR A 93 3.07 15.16 3.57
N LYS A 94 3.04 14.58 4.75
CA LYS A 94 1.86 13.93 5.33
C LYS A 94 1.63 14.43 6.74
N ARG A 95 0.38 14.68 7.11
CA ARG A 95 0.02 15.19 8.44
C ARG A 95 -1.43 14.94 8.81
N CYS A 96 -1.72 15.03 10.11
CA CYS A 96 -3.09 15.09 10.60
C CYS A 96 -3.63 16.51 10.41
N VAL A 97 -4.85 16.65 9.90
CA VAL A 97 -5.45 17.96 9.58
C VAL A 97 -6.90 18.06 10.00
N ALA A 98 -7.40 19.29 10.06
CA ALA A 98 -8.82 19.60 10.15
C ALA A 98 -9.47 19.64 8.75
N LEU A 99 -10.78 19.85 8.68
CA LEU A 99 -11.53 19.81 7.42
C LEU A 99 -11.06 20.89 6.43
N GLU A 100 -10.69 22.05 6.95
CA GLU A 100 -10.30 23.21 6.14
C GLU A 100 -9.13 22.92 5.21
N ASP A 101 -8.17 22.13 5.66
CA ASP A 101 -7.00 21.72 4.87
C ASP A 101 -7.36 20.74 3.76
N CYS A 102 -8.52 20.07 3.86
CA CYS A 102 -8.99 19.07 2.90
C CYS A 102 -9.93 19.63 1.82
N LEU A 103 -10.25 20.94 1.87
CA LEU A 103 -11.16 21.56 0.90
C LEU A 103 -10.52 21.80 -0.48
N SER A 104 -9.20 21.74 -0.57
CA SER A 104 -8.44 21.96 -1.81
C SER A 104 -7.63 20.74 -2.20
N THR A 105 -8.32 19.61 -2.46
CA THR A 105 -7.71 18.42 -3.08
C THR A 105 -7.65 18.57 -4.59
N GLY A 106 -6.80 17.79 -5.24
CA GLY A 106 -6.57 17.82 -6.68
C GLY A 106 -5.08 17.99 -7.01
N CYS A 107 -4.78 18.06 -8.31
CA CYS A 107 -3.43 18.31 -8.80
C CYS A 107 -3.32 19.72 -9.38
N THR A 108 -2.22 20.38 -9.13
CA THR A 108 -1.94 21.73 -9.63
C THR A 108 -0.51 21.83 -10.15
N GLN A 109 -0.30 22.65 -11.14
CA GLN A 109 1.04 23.02 -11.64
C GLN A 109 1.35 24.44 -11.20
N PRO A 110 1.91 24.66 -9.99
CA PRO A 110 2.05 26.00 -9.41
C PRO A 110 3.03 26.91 -10.14
N ASN A 111 3.95 26.34 -10.94
CA ASN A 111 4.97 27.10 -11.63
C ASN A 111 5.20 26.57 -13.05
N HIS A 112 5.71 27.44 -13.95
CA HIS A 112 6.15 27.07 -15.30
C HIS A 112 7.38 26.11 -15.33
N GLU A 113 7.83 25.63 -14.18
CA GLU A 113 8.98 24.74 -14.01
C GLU A 113 8.67 23.26 -14.27
N GLY A 114 7.44 22.93 -14.70
CA GLY A 114 7.08 21.55 -15.01
C GLY A 114 6.87 20.65 -13.79
N HIS A 115 6.74 21.23 -12.59
CA HIS A 115 6.42 20.49 -11.39
C HIS A 115 4.90 20.37 -11.23
N GLU A 116 4.46 19.21 -10.77
CA GLU A 116 3.06 18.95 -10.41
C GLU A 116 2.94 18.70 -8.90
N VAL A 117 1.90 19.25 -8.29
CA VAL A 117 1.59 19.05 -6.87
C VAL A 117 0.20 18.47 -6.75
N CYS A 118 0.12 17.23 -6.29
CA CYS A 118 -1.14 16.55 -6.01
C CYS A 118 -1.40 16.51 -4.49
N THR A 119 -2.62 16.85 -4.10
CA THR A 119 -3.06 16.87 -2.71
C THR A 119 -4.28 15.98 -2.53
N SER A 120 -4.24 15.10 -1.54
CA SER A 120 -5.36 14.25 -1.16
C SER A 120 -5.63 14.28 0.33
N CYS A 121 -6.86 13.99 0.72
CA CYS A 121 -7.27 13.77 2.09
C CYS A 121 -8.09 12.50 2.24
N CYS A 122 -8.00 11.88 3.40
CA CYS A 122 -8.86 10.75 3.72
C CYS A 122 -9.29 10.74 5.19
N GLU A 123 -10.43 10.13 5.44
CA GLU A 123 -10.94 9.89 6.78
C GLU A 123 -10.73 8.44 7.18
N GLY A 124 -10.16 8.21 8.34
CA GLY A 124 -9.91 6.87 8.87
C GLY A 124 -8.51 6.68 9.41
N ASN A 125 -8.34 5.56 10.12
CA ASN A 125 -7.06 5.22 10.73
C ASN A 125 -6.07 4.77 9.67
N ILE A 126 -4.93 5.45 9.59
CA ILE A 126 -3.81 5.12 8.69
C ILE A 126 -4.24 5.05 7.20
N CYS A 127 -5.10 5.96 6.77
CA CYS A 127 -5.65 5.95 5.42
C CYS A 127 -4.72 6.58 4.35
N ASN A 128 -3.67 7.29 4.75
CA ASN A 128 -2.79 8.04 3.86
C ASN A 128 -1.49 7.31 3.50
N LEU A 129 -1.54 5.97 3.36
CA LEU A 129 -0.40 5.17 2.94
C LEU A 129 0.05 5.50 1.49
N PRO A 130 -0.86 5.53 0.48
CA PRO A 130 -0.48 5.81 -0.90
C PRO A 130 -0.20 7.30 -1.13
N LEU A 131 0.43 7.61 -2.27
CA LEU A 131 0.60 8.97 -2.77
C LEU A 131 -0.39 9.24 -3.90
N PRO A 132 -1.01 10.43 -3.94
CA PRO A 132 -1.74 10.87 -5.12
C PRO A 132 -0.74 11.22 -6.24
N ARG A 133 -0.94 10.66 -7.43
CA ARG A 133 -0.09 10.86 -8.61
C ARG A 133 -0.82 11.54 -9.77
N ASN A 134 -2.14 11.62 -9.68
CA ASN A 134 -3.00 12.22 -10.70
C ASN A 134 -4.31 12.70 -10.07
N GLU A 135 -5.13 13.40 -10.84
CA GLU A 135 -6.41 13.96 -10.41
C GLU A 135 -7.39 12.91 -9.85
N THR A 136 -7.35 11.67 -10.34
CA THR A 136 -8.26 10.61 -9.87
C THR A 136 -7.89 10.07 -8.50
N GLU A 137 -6.62 10.25 -8.09
CA GLU A 137 -6.10 9.85 -6.79
C GLU A 137 -6.03 11.03 -5.81
N ALA A 138 -5.97 12.24 -6.32
CA ALA A 138 -5.90 13.48 -5.56
C ALA A 138 -7.29 13.94 -5.09
N ILE A 139 -7.97 13.09 -4.34
CA ILE A 139 -9.37 13.29 -3.91
C ILE A 139 -9.48 13.39 -2.40
N PHE A 140 -10.63 13.87 -1.94
CA PHE A 140 -11.05 13.77 -0.55
C PHE A 140 -11.93 12.53 -0.38
N ALA A 141 -11.38 11.49 0.25
CA ALA A 141 -12.08 10.25 0.56
C ALA A 141 -12.59 10.26 2.00
N THR A 142 -13.90 10.19 2.20
CA THR A 142 -14.55 10.14 3.52
C THR A 142 -14.72 8.70 4.05
N THR A 143 -14.50 7.70 3.20
CA THR A 143 -14.44 6.29 3.60
C THR A 143 -13.08 5.76 3.22
N SER A 144 -12.41 5.06 4.15
CA SER A 144 -11.09 4.50 3.88
C SER A 144 -11.08 3.70 2.58
N PRO A 145 -10.27 4.06 1.58
CA PRO A 145 -10.14 3.29 0.33
C PRO A 145 -9.48 1.93 0.53
N LEU A 146 -9.11 1.56 1.77
CA LEU A 146 -8.62 0.24 2.17
C LEU A 146 -9.69 -0.85 2.07
N ASN A 147 -10.87 -0.55 1.52
CA ASN A 147 -11.86 -1.54 1.17
C ASN A 147 -11.40 -2.32 -0.06
N LYS A 148 -10.62 -3.36 0.24
CA LYS A 148 -10.63 -4.65 -0.44
C LYS A 148 -10.39 -4.62 -1.94
N THR A 149 -9.15 -4.69 -2.32
CA THR A 149 -8.84 -5.71 -3.30
C THR A 149 -8.17 -6.88 -2.58
N ILE A 150 -8.94 -7.72 -1.92
CA ILE A 150 -8.58 -9.12 -1.81
C ILE A 150 -8.60 -9.61 -3.25
N GLN A 151 -7.49 -9.52 -3.93
CA GLN A 151 -7.29 -10.35 -5.11
C GLN A 151 -7.30 -11.78 -4.56
N HIS A 152 -8.45 -12.44 -4.70
CA HIS A 152 -8.52 -13.88 -4.71
C HIS A 152 -7.57 -14.32 -5.82
N PHE A 153 -6.33 -14.59 -5.43
CA PHE A 153 -5.46 -15.39 -6.24
C PHE A 153 -6.20 -16.70 -6.45
N HIS A 154 -6.65 -16.92 -7.68
CA HIS A 154 -7.19 -18.19 -8.13
C HIS A 154 -6.08 -19.25 -8.05
N SER A 155 -5.82 -19.73 -6.84
CA SER A 155 -4.99 -20.89 -6.56
C SER A 155 -5.59 -22.18 -7.13
N SER A 156 -6.87 -22.16 -7.51
CA SER A 156 -7.59 -23.31 -8.08
C SER A 156 -7.07 -23.78 -9.44
N SER A 157 -6.51 -22.87 -10.26
CA SER A 157 -6.02 -23.26 -11.58
C SER A 157 -4.74 -24.11 -11.53
N LEU A 158 -3.83 -23.78 -10.60
CA LEU A 158 -2.58 -24.53 -10.46
C LEU A 158 -2.80 -25.91 -9.83
N VAL A 159 -3.73 -26.02 -8.89
CA VAL A 159 -4.07 -27.33 -8.28
C VAL A 159 -4.73 -28.24 -9.30
N LEU A 160 -5.64 -27.73 -10.14
CA LEU A 160 -6.28 -28.50 -11.20
C LEU A 160 -5.28 -28.95 -12.27
N THR A 161 -4.32 -28.12 -12.66
CA THR A 161 -3.28 -28.50 -13.63
C THR A 161 -2.32 -29.55 -13.05
N CYS A 162 -1.94 -29.43 -11.79
CA CYS A 162 -1.12 -30.45 -11.12
C CYS A 162 -1.83 -31.81 -11.01
N ILE A 163 -3.11 -31.81 -10.68
CA ILE A 163 -3.93 -33.04 -10.60
C ILE A 163 -4.06 -33.67 -12.00
N SER A 164 -4.28 -32.88 -13.05
CA SER A 164 -4.38 -33.37 -14.41
C SER A 164 -3.07 -34.02 -14.90
N ILE A 165 -1.93 -33.42 -14.56
CA ILE A 165 -0.61 -33.96 -14.90
C ILE A 165 -0.33 -35.25 -14.11
N MET A 166 -0.70 -35.30 -12.83
CA MET A 166 -0.57 -36.53 -12.01
C MET A 166 -1.42 -37.67 -12.57
N LEU A 167 -2.65 -37.40 -13.01
CA LEU A 167 -3.52 -38.43 -13.64
C LEU A 167 -2.99 -38.94 -14.99
N LEU A 168 -2.36 -38.06 -15.78
CA LEU A 168 -1.73 -38.43 -17.04
C LEU A 168 -0.46 -39.31 -16.89
N MET A 169 0.20 -39.24 -15.72
CA MET A 169 1.38 -40.06 -15.42
C MET A 169 1.05 -41.42 -14.82
N LEU A 170 -0.22 -41.68 -14.48
CA LEU A 170 -0.72 -42.92 -13.91
C LEU A 170 -1.36 -43.89 -14.96
N VAL A 171 -1.48 -43.43 -16.22
CA VAL A 171 -1.93 -44.21 -17.37
C VAL A 171 -0.75 -44.56 -18.26
#